data_6bec39d51b6283e40549b1829e9e1089
#
_entry.id   6bec39d51b6283e40549b1829e9e1089
#
_cell.length_a   1.000
_cell.length_b   1.000
_cell.length_c   1.000
_cell.angle_alpha   90.00
_cell.angle_beta   90.00
_cell.angle_gamma   90.00
#
_symmetry.space_group_name_H-M   'P 1'
#
loop_
_entity.id
_entity.type
_entity.pdbx_description
1 polymer ?
#
loop_
_entity_poly.entity_id
_entity_poly.type
_entity_poly.pdbx_seq_one_letter_code
_entity_poly.pdbx_strand_id
1 'polypeptide(L)'
;VEKTGCKNVCMSGGYFLNCVSNTFVQKHLPKDVNTFIEPICGDDGISIGLAKLNYYSKILSRRKFPLKDIYFGKKQKINIKGNKVSPKDVAKLLSDGNVVGIFQSRSESGPRALGNRSLLYDPRDPYGRDKINKLKGRENYRPLAATVLQEHAHKWFDMCGLEESPYMLYTLDVLSDKVPAVNHVDNTCRVQTLKKNFNKHYYNLIKEF
;
A
#
# COMPACT_ATOMS: atom_id res chain seq x y z
N VAL A 1 -22.61 1.79 14.53
CA VAL A 1 -23.59 2.16 13.51
C VAL A 1 -24.99 2.15 14.14
N GLU A 2 -25.46 1.03 14.70
CA GLU A 2 -26.81 0.91 15.28
C GLU A 2 -27.10 1.99 16.34
N LYS A 3 -26.19 2.21 17.27
CA LYS A 3 -26.38 3.20 18.37
C LYS A 3 -26.39 4.66 17.90
N THR A 4 -25.75 4.98 16.81
CA THR A 4 -25.53 6.39 16.39
C THR A 4 -26.22 6.75 15.08
N GLY A 5 -26.69 5.76 14.32
CA GLY A 5 -27.19 5.91 12.94
C GLY A 5 -26.12 6.37 11.94
N CYS A 6 -24.86 6.56 12.37
CA CYS A 6 -23.78 7.02 11.51
C CYS A 6 -23.27 5.88 10.65
N LYS A 7 -23.24 6.09 9.32
CA LYS A 7 -22.76 5.13 8.33
C LYS A 7 -21.27 5.31 7.98
N ASN A 8 -20.56 6.25 8.60
CA ASN A 8 -19.13 6.45 8.42
C ASN A 8 -18.40 5.95 9.66
N VAL A 9 -17.56 4.94 9.50
CA VAL A 9 -16.78 4.30 10.57
C VAL A 9 -15.30 4.60 10.34
N CYS A 10 -14.69 5.31 11.28
CA CYS A 10 -13.24 5.56 11.29
C CYS A 10 -12.56 4.59 12.26
N MET A 11 -11.51 3.94 11.78
CA MET A 11 -10.74 2.96 12.55
C MET A 11 -9.29 3.40 12.66
N SER A 12 -8.75 3.40 13.88
CA SER A 12 -7.37 3.76 14.19
C SER A 12 -6.88 2.91 15.38
N GLY A 13 -5.57 2.85 15.55
CA GLY A 13 -4.90 1.99 16.52
C GLY A 13 -4.15 0.83 15.84
N GLY A 14 -3.09 0.35 16.47
CA GLY A 14 -2.19 -0.68 15.91
C GLY A 14 -2.89 -1.98 15.50
N TYR A 15 -4.06 -2.28 16.07
CA TYR A 15 -4.88 -3.43 15.66
C TYR A 15 -5.23 -3.39 14.17
N PHE A 16 -5.50 -2.21 13.62
CA PHE A 16 -5.88 -2.04 12.21
C PHE A 16 -4.70 -2.11 11.23
N LEU A 17 -3.50 -2.45 11.68
CA LEU A 17 -2.43 -2.95 10.83
C LEU A 17 -2.64 -4.42 10.42
N ASN A 18 -3.58 -5.12 11.04
CA ASN A 18 -3.97 -6.47 10.69
C ASN A 18 -4.89 -6.46 9.46
N CYS A 19 -4.30 -6.66 8.29
CA CYS A 19 -5.00 -6.63 7.01
C CYS A 19 -6.11 -7.70 6.89
N VAL A 20 -5.95 -8.85 7.54
CA VAL A 20 -6.94 -9.95 7.52
C VAL A 20 -8.18 -9.52 8.30
N SER A 21 -8.01 -8.99 9.51
CA SER A 21 -9.12 -8.46 10.33
C SER A 21 -9.85 -7.32 9.60
N ASN A 22 -9.12 -6.44 8.93
CA ASN A 22 -9.71 -5.33 8.18
C ASN A 22 -10.60 -5.83 7.04
N THR A 23 -10.14 -6.84 6.30
CA THR A 23 -10.92 -7.46 5.22
C THR A 23 -12.14 -8.20 5.78
N PHE A 24 -11.97 -8.89 6.91
CA PHE A 24 -13.10 -9.52 7.58
C PHE A 24 -14.19 -8.50 7.93
N VAL A 25 -13.80 -7.39 8.56
CA VAL A 25 -14.73 -6.30 8.89
C VAL A 25 -15.40 -5.76 7.62
N GLN A 26 -14.65 -5.49 6.56
CA GLN A 26 -15.15 -4.96 5.28
C GLN A 26 -16.19 -5.91 4.64
N LYS A 27 -15.93 -7.22 4.67
CA LYS A 27 -16.84 -8.23 4.11
C LYS A 27 -18.16 -8.38 4.89
N HIS A 28 -18.17 -8.05 6.18
CA HIS A 28 -19.32 -8.26 7.07
C HIS A 28 -20.09 -6.97 7.41
N LEU A 29 -19.60 -5.81 7.04
CA LEU A 29 -20.34 -4.57 7.21
C LEU A 29 -21.46 -4.43 6.17
N PRO A 30 -22.58 -3.78 6.53
CA PRO A 30 -23.62 -3.42 5.56
C PRO A 30 -23.01 -2.59 4.41
N LYS A 31 -23.48 -2.83 3.18
CA LYS A 31 -22.93 -2.19 1.96
C LYS A 31 -23.03 -0.66 1.96
N ASP A 32 -23.90 -0.10 2.75
CA ASP A 32 -24.11 1.33 2.91
C ASP A 32 -23.26 1.97 4.04
N VAL A 33 -22.36 1.19 4.65
CA VAL A 33 -21.40 1.65 5.66
C VAL A 33 -20.07 1.93 5.01
N ASN A 34 -19.61 3.18 5.11
CA ASN A 34 -18.29 3.59 4.66
C ASN A 34 -17.26 3.36 5.76
N THR A 35 -16.16 2.72 5.42
CA THR A 35 -15.03 2.53 6.34
C THR A 35 -13.85 3.39 5.96
N PHE A 36 -13.19 3.94 6.95
CA PHE A 36 -11.89 4.59 6.79
C PHE A 36 -10.92 4.04 7.83
N ILE A 37 -9.83 3.49 7.38
CA ILE A 37 -8.71 3.06 8.23
C ILE A 37 -7.58 4.06 8.06
N GLU A 38 -7.11 4.64 9.17
CA GLU A 38 -5.96 5.55 9.15
C GLU A 38 -4.72 4.80 8.62
N PRO A 39 -4.07 5.27 7.54
CA PRO A 39 -2.92 4.58 6.96
C PRO A 39 -1.73 4.42 7.92
N ILE A 40 -1.61 5.33 8.88
CA ILE A 40 -0.57 5.35 9.91
C ILE A 40 -1.23 5.11 11.26
N CYS A 41 -2.01 4.03 11.36
CA CYS A 41 -2.85 3.75 12.52
C CYS A 41 -2.10 3.21 13.75
N GLY A 42 -0.80 2.91 13.64
CA GLY A 42 0.04 2.51 14.76
C GLY A 42 0.57 3.69 15.59
N ASP A 43 1.47 3.40 16.53
CA ASP A 43 2.06 4.38 17.44
C ASP A 43 2.81 5.49 16.70
N ASP A 44 3.36 5.21 15.53
CA ASP A 44 4.00 6.17 14.64
C ASP A 44 3.05 7.29 14.15
N GLY A 45 1.73 7.04 14.14
CA GLY A 45 0.71 8.03 13.80
C GLY A 45 0.36 9.01 14.93
N ILE A 46 0.72 8.71 16.17
CA ILE A 46 0.38 9.54 17.34
C ILE A 46 0.92 10.96 17.20
N SER A 47 2.15 11.14 16.73
CA SER A 47 2.78 12.45 16.54
C SER A 47 1.99 13.34 15.56
N ILE A 48 1.49 12.75 14.49
CA ILE A 48 0.66 13.44 13.49
C ILE A 48 -0.70 13.79 14.07
N GLY A 49 -1.30 12.84 14.82
CA GLY A 49 -2.56 13.07 15.53
C GLY A 49 -2.50 14.21 16.54
N LEU A 50 -1.45 14.24 17.35
CA LEU A 50 -1.21 15.31 18.34
C LEU A 50 -0.98 16.66 17.66
N ALA A 51 -0.21 16.71 16.58
CA ALA A 51 0.01 17.94 15.83
C ALA A 51 -1.31 18.49 15.24
N LYS A 52 -2.15 17.63 14.68
CA LYS A 52 -3.49 17.99 14.19
C LYS A 52 -4.41 18.43 15.31
N LEU A 53 -4.44 17.70 16.40
CA LEU A 53 -5.27 18.05 17.58
C LEU A 53 -4.91 19.44 18.10
N ASN A 54 -3.61 19.69 18.33
CA ASN A 54 -3.13 21.00 18.79
C ASN A 54 -3.46 22.12 17.79
N TYR A 55 -3.31 21.86 16.50
CA TYR A 55 -3.67 22.83 15.45
C TYR A 55 -5.16 23.16 15.50
N TYR A 56 -6.03 22.15 15.46
CA TYR A 56 -7.48 22.37 15.42
C TYR A 56 -8.07 22.88 16.72
N SER A 57 -7.44 22.61 17.88
CA SER A 57 -7.89 23.17 19.16
C SER A 57 -7.58 24.65 19.32
N LYS A 58 -6.55 25.16 18.64
CA LYS A 58 -6.14 26.57 18.72
C LYS A 58 -6.75 27.46 17.63
N ILE A 59 -7.18 26.86 16.53
CA ILE A 59 -7.72 27.62 15.39
C ILE A 59 -9.24 27.49 15.41
N LEU A 60 -9.92 28.60 15.59
CA LEU A 60 -11.38 28.73 15.52
C LEU A 60 -11.93 28.41 14.09
N SER A 61 -11.06 28.28 13.10
CA SER A 61 -11.42 27.95 11.73
C SER A 61 -11.82 26.48 11.60
N ARG A 62 -13.01 26.23 11.05
CA ARG A 62 -13.48 24.88 10.66
C ARG A 62 -12.79 24.31 9.42
N ARG A 63 -11.74 24.97 8.91
CA ARG A 63 -11.02 24.53 7.72
C ARG A 63 -10.26 23.23 8.02
N LYS A 64 -10.64 22.15 7.35
CA LYS A 64 -9.97 20.87 7.47
C LYS A 64 -8.83 20.77 6.45
N PHE A 65 -7.73 20.16 6.85
CA PHE A 65 -6.60 19.84 5.99
C PHE A 65 -6.51 18.32 5.87
N PRO A 66 -7.14 17.73 4.85
CA PRO A 66 -7.02 16.28 4.63
C PRO A 66 -5.56 15.91 4.31
N LEU A 67 -5.16 14.72 4.74
CA LEU A 67 -3.90 14.14 4.30
C LEU A 67 -4.00 13.86 2.80
N LYS A 68 -3.07 14.43 2.03
CA LYS A 68 -2.98 14.22 0.58
C LYS A 68 -2.26 12.92 0.25
N ASP A 69 -1.30 12.56 1.06
CA ASP A 69 -0.47 11.36 0.94
C ASP A 69 0.15 11.01 2.30
N ILE A 70 0.95 9.98 2.36
CA ILE A 70 1.67 9.54 3.56
C ILE A 70 3.20 9.64 3.42
N TYR A 71 3.68 10.38 2.42
CA TYR A 71 5.12 10.54 2.18
C TYR A 71 5.70 11.70 2.98
N PHE A 72 5.75 11.55 4.32
CA PHE A 72 6.20 12.62 5.23
C PHE A 72 7.70 12.61 5.50
N GLY A 73 8.41 11.55 5.09
CA GLY A 73 9.85 11.46 5.28
C GLY A 73 10.61 12.59 4.58
N LYS A 74 11.81 12.89 5.06
CA LYS A 74 12.65 13.91 4.46
C LYS A 74 13.09 13.50 3.04
N LYS A 75 13.02 14.44 2.09
CA LYS A 75 13.61 14.23 0.76
C LYS A 75 15.13 14.15 0.88
N GLN A 76 15.68 13.01 0.56
CA GLN A 76 17.14 12.80 0.56
C GLN A 76 17.75 13.34 -0.73
N LYS A 77 18.91 13.97 -0.62
CA LYS A 77 19.77 14.26 -1.76
C LYS A 77 20.63 13.02 -2.03
N ILE A 78 20.57 12.51 -3.25
CA ILE A 78 21.37 11.35 -3.66
C ILE A 78 22.52 11.92 -4.51
N ASN A 79 23.75 11.81 -4.00
CA ASN A 79 24.96 12.25 -4.70
C ASN A 79 25.68 11.05 -5.35
N ILE A 80 24.92 10.12 -5.92
CA ILE A 80 25.46 8.94 -6.60
C ILE A 80 25.36 9.20 -8.11
N LYS A 81 26.49 9.04 -8.81
CA LYS A 81 26.48 9.01 -10.28
C LYS A 81 25.76 7.74 -10.74
N GLY A 82 24.85 7.87 -11.66
CA GLY A 82 24.10 6.78 -12.23
C GLY A 82 23.62 7.10 -13.65
N ASN A 83 23.15 6.08 -14.34
CA ASN A 83 22.56 6.23 -15.66
C ASN A 83 21.09 6.66 -15.55
N LYS A 84 20.65 7.48 -16.50
CA LYS A 84 19.22 7.75 -16.66
C LYS A 84 18.54 6.51 -17.27
N VAL A 85 17.48 6.05 -16.64
CA VAL A 85 16.69 4.91 -17.12
C VAL A 85 15.23 5.34 -17.27
N SER A 86 14.54 4.76 -18.25
CA SER A 86 13.11 4.95 -18.43
C SER A 86 12.30 3.93 -17.59
N PRO A 87 11.02 4.17 -17.32
CA PRO A 87 10.14 3.16 -16.73
C PRO A 87 10.15 1.83 -17.48
N LYS A 88 10.24 1.86 -18.82
CA LYS A 88 10.31 0.68 -19.69
C LYS A 88 11.59 -0.13 -19.47
N ASP A 89 12.74 0.54 -19.28
CA ASP A 89 14.01 -0.16 -18.99
C ASP A 89 13.93 -0.89 -17.66
N VAL A 90 13.33 -0.26 -16.64
CA VAL A 90 13.15 -0.86 -15.32
C VAL A 90 12.13 -2.01 -15.38
N ALA A 91 11.03 -1.85 -16.10
CA ALA A 91 10.05 -2.93 -16.33
C ALA A 91 10.69 -4.15 -17.01
N LYS A 92 11.59 -3.90 -17.99
CA LYS A 92 12.36 -4.97 -18.63
C LYS A 92 13.26 -5.71 -17.62
N LEU A 93 13.99 -4.99 -16.77
CA LEU A 93 14.81 -5.61 -15.72
C LEU A 93 13.98 -6.51 -14.81
N LEU A 94 12.79 -6.07 -14.40
CA LEU A 94 11.87 -6.89 -13.60
C LEU A 94 11.44 -8.14 -14.35
N SER A 95 11.04 -8.01 -15.62
CA SER A 95 10.63 -9.15 -16.47
C SER A 95 11.78 -10.12 -16.75
N ASP A 96 13.02 -9.64 -16.75
CA ASP A 96 14.23 -10.45 -16.86
C ASP A 96 14.61 -11.15 -15.53
N GLY A 97 13.75 -11.07 -14.50
CA GLY A 97 13.91 -11.74 -13.20
C GLY A 97 14.88 -11.04 -12.23
N ASN A 98 15.15 -9.75 -12.44
CA ASN A 98 15.98 -8.97 -11.52
C ASN A 98 15.15 -8.38 -10.38
N VAL A 99 15.77 -8.26 -9.21
CA VAL A 99 15.21 -7.50 -8.09
C VAL A 99 15.59 -6.02 -8.26
N VAL A 100 14.60 -5.14 -8.21
CA VAL A 100 14.79 -3.69 -8.35
C VAL A 100 14.47 -2.98 -7.04
N GLY A 101 15.43 -2.24 -6.50
CA GLY A 101 15.23 -1.33 -5.37
C GLY A 101 14.78 0.04 -5.84
N ILE A 102 13.67 0.55 -5.29
CA ILE A 102 13.23 1.93 -5.53
C ILE A 102 13.58 2.80 -4.35
N PHE A 103 14.31 3.88 -4.64
CA PHE A 103 14.58 4.96 -3.71
C PHE A 103 14.30 6.29 -4.39
N GLN A 104 13.13 6.86 -4.14
CA GLN A 104 12.71 8.11 -4.79
C GLN A 104 11.96 9.04 -3.82
N SER A 105 11.96 10.33 -4.11
CA SER A 105 11.19 11.34 -3.38
C SER A 105 11.31 11.24 -1.85
N ARG A 106 10.23 11.47 -1.12
CA ARG A 106 10.11 11.36 0.34
C ARG A 106 9.73 9.92 0.71
N SER A 107 10.24 9.42 1.84
CA SER A 107 9.84 8.09 2.31
C SER A 107 8.39 8.08 2.79
N GLU A 108 7.80 6.91 2.73
CA GLU A 108 6.54 6.62 3.39
C GLU A 108 6.67 6.82 4.91
N SER A 109 5.59 7.27 5.54
CA SER A 109 5.36 7.16 6.98
C SER A 109 4.46 5.97 7.25
N GLY A 110 4.67 5.29 8.38
CA GLY A 110 3.98 4.03 8.68
C GLY A 110 4.77 2.79 8.26
N PRO A 111 4.23 1.59 8.52
CA PRO A 111 4.99 0.34 8.45
C PRO A 111 5.09 -0.25 7.03
N ARG A 112 4.47 0.38 6.02
CA ARG A 112 4.38 -0.18 4.66
C ARG A 112 5.25 0.59 3.68
N ALA A 113 5.99 -0.14 2.83
CA ALA A 113 6.63 0.41 1.64
C ALA A 113 5.57 0.52 0.53
N LEU A 114 5.45 1.69 -0.08
CA LEU A 114 4.37 2.03 -1.03
C LEU A 114 4.91 2.71 -2.30
N GLY A 115 6.10 2.29 -2.73
CA GLY A 115 6.67 2.69 -4.01
C GLY A 115 7.79 3.73 -3.93
N ASN A 116 8.11 4.30 -2.74
CA ASN A 116 9.24 5.24 -2.60
C ASN A 116 10.46 4.61 -1.93
N ARG A 117 10.27 3.57 -1.12
CA ARG A 117 11.32 2.75 -0.47
C ARG A 117 10.92 1.28 -0.59
N SER A 118 10.93 0.76 -1.82
CA SER A 118 10.39 -0.56 -2.13
C SER A 118 11.42 -1.45 -2.82
N LEU A 119 11.34 -2.75 -2.56
CA LEU A 119 11.94 -3.76 -3.41
C LEU A 119 10.84 -4.35 -4.29
N LEU A 120 11.08 -4.35 -5.60
CA LEU A 120 10.16 -4.90 -6.60
C LEU A 120 10.75 -6.17 -7.20
N TYR A 121 9.86 -7.07 -7.54
CA TYR A 121 10.18 -8.31 -8.23
C TYR A 121 9.00 -8.79 -9.07
N ASP A 122 9.26 -9.59 -10.09
CA ASP A 122 8.23 -10.17 -10.95
C ASP A 122 7.35 -11.16 -10.16
N PRO A 123 6.04 -10.93 -10.03
CA PRO A 123 5.14 -11.80 -9.27
C PRO A 123 4.83 -13.13 -10.00
N ARG A 124 5.22 -13.28 -11.28
CA ARG A 124 5.01 -14.49 -12.08
C ARG A 124 6.02 -15.61 -11.72
N ASP A 125 7.15 -15.28 -11.11
CA ASP A 125 8.11 -16.27 -10.62
C ASP A 125 7.57 -16.97 -9.37
N PRO A 126 7.29 -18.29 -9.39
CA PRO A 126 6.78 -19.01 -8.23
C PRO A 126 7.76 -19.05 -7.05
N TYR A 127 9.06 -18.87 -7.30
CA TYR A 127 10.10 -18.78 -6.27
C TYR A 127 10.39 -17.35 -5.82
N GLY A 128 9.67 -16.36 -6.34
CA GLY A 128 9.90 -14.94 -6.08
C GLY A 128 9.79 -14.59 -4.60
N ARG A 129 8.86 -15.21 -3.86
CA ARG A 129 8.72 -15.01 -2.40
C ARG A 129 9.99 -15.41 -1.66
N ASP A 130 10.51 -16.59 -1.93
CA ASP A 130 11.68 -17.12 -1.23
C ASP A 130 12.94 -16.32 -1.58
N LYS A 131 13.08 -15.91 -2.86
CA LYS A 131 14.17 -15.06 -3.34
C LYS A 131 14.19 -13.69 -2.64
N ILE A 132 13.03 -13.03 -2.54
CA ILE A 132 12.93 -11.74 -1.86
C ILE A 132 13.12 -11.87 -0.35
N ASN A 133 12.58 -12.91 0.28
CA ASN A 133 12.76 -13.14 1.72
C ASN A 133 14.22 -13.43 2.07
N LYS A 134 14.92 -14.24 1.26
CA LYS A 134 16.35 -14.49 1.40
C LYS A 134 17.16 -13.20 1.27
N LEU A 135 16.88 -12.37 0.26
CA LEU A 135 17.54 -11.06 0.08
C LEU A 135 17.34 -10.13 1.27
N LYS A 136 16.15 -10.17 1.87
CA LYS A 136 15.80 -9.36 3.06
C LYS A 136 16.27 -9.95 4.39
N GLY A 137 16.91 -11.12 4.38
CA GLY A 137 17.34 -11.82 5.59
C GLY A 137 16.21 -12.15 6.56
N ARG A 138 15.03 -12.53 6.03
CA ARG A 138 13.85 -12.83 6.84
C ARG A 138 13.30 -14.21 6.54
N GLU A 139 12.38 -14.68 7.37
CA GLU A 139 11.80 -16.00 7.30
C GLU A 139 11.01 -16.21 5.99
N ASN A 140 11.14 -17.41 5.38
CA ASN A 140 10.54 -17.72 4.08
C ASN A 140 9.02 -17.76 4.08
N TYR A 141 8.38 -17.97 5.24
CA TYR A 141 6.92 -17.97 5.32
C TYR A 141 6.28 -16.59 5.21
N ARG A 142 7.06 -15.50 5.33
CA ARG A 142 6.51 -14.14 5.25
C ARG A 142 5.95 -13.85 3.85
N PRO A 143 4.68 -13.43 3.77
CA PRO A 143 4.06 -13.14 2.49
C PRO A 143 4.63 -11.85 1.88
N LEU A 144 4.56 -11.77 0.56
CA LEU A 144 4.77 -10.55 -0.20
C LEU A 144 3.43 -9.82 -0.39
N ALA A 145 3.51 -8.59 -0.88
CA ALA A 145 2.37 -7.77 -1.24
C ALA A 145 2.43 -7.41 -2.72
N ALA A 146 1.29 -7.18 -3.34
CA ALA A 146 1.21 -6.73 -4.71
C ALA A 146 0.91 -5.24 -4.83
N THR A 147 1.44 -4.61 -5.88
CA THR A 147 0.96 -3.31 -6.37
C THR A 147 0.33 -3.51 -7.73
N VAL A 148 -0.86 -2.97 -7.92
CA VAL A 148 -1.63 -3.05 -9.17
C VAL A 148 -2.16 -1.66 -9.53
N LEU A 149 -2.25 -1.35 -10.83
CA LEU A 149 -2.95 -0.14 -11.27
C LEU A 149 -4.42 -0.25 -10.89
N GLN A 150 -4.99 0.82 -10.33
CA GLN A 150 -6.36 0.79 -9.83
C GLN A 150 -7.37 0.39 -10.90
N GLU A 151 -7.22 0.86 -12.11
CA GLU A 151 -8.09 0.53 -13.25
C GLU A 151 -8.05 -0.95 -13.65
N HIS A 152 -7.05 -1.70 -13.17
CA HIS A 152 -6.90 -3.12 -13.43
C HIS A 152 -7.10 -4.01 -12.20
N ALA A 153 -7.33 -3.42 -11.02
CA ALA A 153 -7.38 -4.16 -9.75
C ALA A 153 -8.42 -5.30 -9.78
N HIS A 154 -9.62 -5.04 -10.29
CA HIS A 154 -10.70 -6.05 -10.40
C HIS A 154 -10.41 -7.25 -11.31
N LYS A 155 -9.40 -7.17 -12.17
CA LYS A 155 -8.97 -8.30 -13.00
C LYS A 155 -8.13 -9.31 -12.22
N TRP A 156 -7.49 -8.86 -11.14
CA TRP A 156 -6.53 -9.62 -10.38
C TRP A 156 -7.01 -10.00 -8.99
N PHE A 157 -7.87 -9.17 -8.40
CA PHE A 157 -8.31 -9.29 -7.00
C PHE A 157 -9.81 -9.01 -6.85
N ASP A 158 -10.47 -9.79 -5.98
CA ASP A 158 -11.80 -9.41 -5.50
C ASP A 158 -11.65 -8.23 -4.53
N MET A 159 -12.10 -7.07 -4.96
CA MET A 159 -11.98 -5.83 -4.19
C MET A 159 -12.95 -5.73 -3.01
N CYS A 160 -13.82 -6.70 -2.78
CA CYS A 160 -14.78 -6.75 -1.65
C CYS A 160 -15.61 -5.45 -1.49
N GLY A 161 -16.00 -4.83 -2.61
CA GLY A 161 -16.71 -3.55 -2.61
C GLY A 161 -15.84 -2.31 -2.36
N LEU A 162 -14.54 -2.45 -2.17
CA LEU A 162 -13.62 -1.33 -2.08
C LEU A 162 -13.39 -0.70 -3.46
N GLU A 163 -13.43 0.62 -3.54
CA GLU A 163 -13.02 1.34 -4.75
C GLU A 163 -11.49 1.34 -4.90
N GLU A 164 -10.75 1.36 -3.79
CA GLU A 164 -9.30 1.42 -3.76
C GLU A 164 -8.70 0.83 -2.47
N SER A 165 -7.45 0.42 -2.53
CA SER A 165 -6.64 -0.02 -1.39
C SER A 165 -5.23 0.56 -1.50
N PRO A 166 -5.03 1.89 -1.35
CA PRO A 166 -3.75 2.53 -1.67
C PRO A 166 -2.64 2.27 -0.64
N TYR A 167 -2.98 1.77 0.55
CA TYR A 167 -2.07 1.70 1.70
C TYR A 167 -1.76 0.29 2.20
N MET A 168 -2.12 -0.76 1.43
CA MET A 168 -1.90 -2.17 1.82
C MET A 168 -2.55 -2.53 3.18
N LEU A 169 -3.75 -2.02 3.44
CA LEU A 169 -4.49 -2.26 4.68
C LEU A 169 -5.47 -3.43 4.60
N TYR A 170 -5.59 -4.06 3.42
CA TYR A 170 -6.50 -5.18 3.19
C TYR A 170 -5.78 -6.34 2.51
N THR A 171 -6.20 -7.56 2.81
CA THR A 171 -5.90 -8.76 2.04
C THR A 171 -7.12 -9.10 1.18
N LEU A 172 -6.93 -9.27 -0.11
CA LEU A 172 -7.99 -9.47 -1.09
C LEU A 172 -7.82 -10.83 -1.77
N ASP A 173 -8.92 -11.50 -2.09
CA ASP A 173 -8.89 -12.80 -2.75
C ASP A 173 -8.25 -12.66 -4.14
N VAL A 174 -7.33 -13.57 -4.46
CA VAL A 174 -6.60 -13.58 -5.75
C VAL A 174 -7.46 -14.27 -6.79
N LEU A 175 -7.72 -13.60 -7.91
CA LEU A 175 -8.54 -14.11 -9.02
C LEU A 175 -7.73 -14.75 -10.16
N SER A 176 -6.40 -14.73 -10.07
CA SER A 176 -5.52 -15.20 -11.14
C SER A 176 -4.34 -15.99 -10.60
N ASP A 177 -4.07 -17.14 -11.21
CA ASP A 177 -2.92 -18.00 -10.94
C ASP A 177 -1.59 -17.47 -11.50
N LYS A 178 -1.63 -16.36 -12.28
CA LYS A 178 -0.46 -15.77 -12.95
C LYS A 178 0.48 -15.01 -12.01
N VAL A 179 0.15 -14.88 -10.73
CA VAL A 179 0.94 -14.10 -9.76
C VAL A 179 1.29 -14.90 -8.49
N PRO A 180 1.89 -16.10 -8.66
CA PRO A 180 2.12 -17.04 -7.55
C PRO A 180 3.00 -16.47 -6.42
N ALA A 181 3.96 -15.60 -6.73
CA ALA A 181 4.86 -15.04 -5.71
C ALA A 181 4.17 -14.18 -4.65
N VAL A 182 3.00 -13.62 -4.95
CA VAL A 182 2.24 -12.75 -4.06
C VAL A 182 0.96 -13.40 -3.54
N ASN A 183 0.63 -14.59 -4.04
CA ASN A 183 -0.49 -15.37 -3.55
C ASN A 183 -0.12 -16.01 -2.20
N HIS A 184 -0.91 -15.71 -1.16
CA HIS A 184 -0.73 -16.26 0.18
C HIS A 184 -1.32 -17.68 0.25
N VAL A 185 -1.03 -18.39 1.33
CA VAL A 185 -1.49 -19.78 1.54
C VAL A 185 -3.00 -19.94 1.58
N ASP A 186 -3.73 -18.89 1.88
CA ASP A 186 -5.19 -18.80 1.94
C ASP A 186 -5.82 -18.21 0.66
N ASN A 187 -5.06 -18.17 -0.43
CA ASN A 187 -5.45 -17.58 -1.71
C ASN A 187 -5.77 -16.08 -1.65
N THR A 188 -5.19 -15.37 -0.71
CA THR A 188 -5.30 -13.91 -0.62
C THR A 188 -3.99 -13.21 -0.97
N CYS A 189 -4.04 -11.90 -1.17
CA CYS A 189 -2.89 -11.03 -1.33
C CYS A 189 -3.12 -9.70 -0.62
N ARG A 190 -2.10 -9.16 0.02
CA ARG A 190 -2.12 -7.79 0.52
C ARG A 190 -1.86 -6.84 -0.63
N VAL A 191 -2.86 -6.01 -0.97
CA VAL A 191 -2.87 -5.25 -2.22
C VAL A 191 -2.70 -3.75 -1.99
N GLN A 192 -1.84 -3.14 -2.83
CA GLN A 192 -1.82 -1.70 -3.07
C GLN A 192 -2.42 -1.41 -4.44
N THR A 193 -3.51 -0.64 -4.47
CA THR A 193 -3.99 -0.03 -5.72
C THR A 193 -3.29 1.31 -5.95
N LEU A 194 -2.88 1.58 -7.17
CA LEU A 194 -2.07 2.74 -7.53
C LEU A 194 -2.77 3.61 -8.56
N LYS A 195 -3.12 4.85 -8.17
CA LYS A 195 -3.63 5.90 -9.07
C LYS A 195 -2.47 6.71 -9.68
N LYS A 196 -2.66 7.18 -10.91
CA LYS A 196 -1.68 8.00 -11.62
C LYS A 196 -1.26 9.27 -10.87
N ASN A 197 -2.19 9.92 -10.20
CA ASN A 197 -1.96 11.16 -9.47
C ASN A 197 -1.39 10.97 -8.06
N PHE A 198 -1.39 9.74 -7.54
CA PHE A 198 -0.84 9.42 -6.22
C PHE A 198 0.69 9.35 -6.23
N ASN A 199 1.27 8.61 -7.19
CA ASN A 199 2.72 8.50 -7.41
C ASN A 199 3.01 8.26 -8.89
N LYS A 200 3.18 9.35 -9.64
CA LYS A 200 3.31 9.32 -11.11
C LYS A 200 4.47 8.44 -11.60
N HIS A 201 5.63 8.50 -10.94
CA HIS A 201 6.80 7.73 -11.37
C HIS A 201 6.58 6.23 -11.16
N TYR A 202 6.07 5.87 -10.00
CA TYR A 202 5.75 4.47 -9.69
C TYR A 202 4.62 3.94 -10.58
N TYR A 203 3.57 4.74 -10.79
CA TYR A 203 2.48 4.39 -11.71
C TYR A 203 2.99 4.08 -13.13
N ASN A 204 3.86 4.94 -13.68
CA ASN A 204 4.39 4.73 -15.02
C ASN A 204 5.24 3.45 -15.10
N LEU A 205 6.00 3.14 -14.04
CA LEU A 205 6.75 1.87 -13.99
C LEU A 205 5.82 0.65 -14.00
N ILE A 206 4.80 0.63 -13.12
CA ILE A 206 3.85 -0.49 -13.07
C ILE A 206 3.03 -0.61 -14.35
N LYS A 207 2.78 0.49 -15.05
CA LYS A 207 2.10 0.50 -16.33
C LYS A 207 2.91 -0.12 -17.46
N GLU A 208 4.23 0.05 -17.46
CA GLU A 208 5.13 -0.52 -18.47
C GLU A 208 5.44 -2.01 -18.20
N PHE A 209 5.34 -2.45 -16.96
CA PHE A 209 5.50 -3.84 -16.53
C PHE A 209 4.22 -4.66 -16.79
#